data_7d837ca8ab8f6e44e8db3e20ce3dc8a8
#
_entry.id   7d837ca8ab8f6e44e8db3e20ce3dc8a8
#
_cell.length_a   1.000
_cell.length_b   1.000
_cell.length_c   1.000
_cell.angle_alpha   90.00
_cell.angle_beta   90.00
_cell.angle_gamma   90.00
#
_symmetry.space_group_name_H-M   'P 1'
#
loop_
_entity.id
_entity.type
_entity.pdbx_description
1 polymer ?
#
loop_
_entity_poly.entity_id
_entity_poly.type
_entity_poly.pdbx_seq_one_letter_code
_entity_poly.pdbx_strand_id
1 'polypeptide(L)'
;MNIYESDKLLAEYLLFHYGSAEEILPYEFGPRKALEYPARCVSENLTASGRALDLGCAVGRSAFELARTCFEVIGIDFSRRFIEAANALKTADLPYLRADEGDRTTPLIARVPAGIERTRVSFEVGDAMNLRADIGVFDVVLMANLIDRLSEPLRCLARLPDLVKPGGQLVITSPYTWLEDFTPRANWLCPALDGLRTALALDFDLVSTRDLPFLIREHARKFQWSVAQATVWIRR
;
A
#
# COMPACT_ATOMS: atom_id res chain seq x y z
N MET A 1 -7.97 18.44 9.43
CA MET A 1 -8.41 17.08 9.89
C MET A 1 -7.82 16.08 8.90
N ASN A 2 -7.11 15.05 9.37
CA ASN A 2 -6.55 14.04 8.46
C ASN A 2 -7.70 13.24 7.83
N ILE A 3 -7.83 13.25 6.51
CA ILE A 3 -8.93 12.57 5.81
C ILE A 3 -8.91 11.05 6.05
N TYR A 4 -7.73 10.47 6.28
CA TYR A 4 -7.53 9.03 6.55
C TYR A 4 -8.07 8.59 7.93
N GLU A 5 -8.50 9.53 8.77
CA GLU A 5 -9.15 9.26 10.04
C GLU A 5 -10.69 9.25 9.95
N SER A 6 -11.29 9.33 8.76
CA SER A 6 -12.74 9.33 8.56
C SER A 6 -13.30 7.92 8.40
N ASP A 7 -14.54 7.68 8.91
CA ASP A 7 -15.26 6.41 8.73
C ASP A 7 -15.51 6.09 7.27
N LYS A 8 -15.79 7.12 6.46
CA LYS A 8 -15.99 6.99 5.03
C LYS A 8 -14.76 6.40 4.34
N LEU A 9 -13.59 6.98 4.59
CA LEU A 9 -12.37 6.53 3.92
C LEU A 9 -11.91 5.17 4.43
N LEU A 10 -12.11 4.88 5.72
CA LEU A 10 -11.89 3.53 6.25
C LEU A 10 -12.74 2.49 5.50
N ALA A 11 -14.03 2.74 5.29
CA ALA A 11 -14.91 1.82 4.58
C ALA A 11 -14.52 1.66 3.10
N GLU A 12 -14.12 2.74 2.42
CA GLU A 12 -13.61 2.70 1.04
C GLU A 12 -12.32 1.85 0.94
N TYR A 13 -11.41 1.99 1.91
CA TYR A 13 -10.17 1.20 1.94
C TYR A 13 -10.41 -0.27 2.32
N LEU A 14 -11.35 -0.56 3.23
CA LEU A 14 -11.74 -1.94 3.51
C LEU A 14 -12.33 -2.62 2.27
N LEU A 15 -13.18 -1.91 1.51
CA LEU A 15 -13.71 -2.40 0.24
C LEU A 15 -12.59 -2.61 -0.79
N PHE A 16 -11.71 -1.63 -0.98
CA PHE A 16 -10.61 -1.69 -1.93
C PHE A 16 -9.63 -2.84 -1.63
N HIS A 17 -9.39 -3.12 -0.36
CA HIS A 17 -8.44 -4.13 0.09
C HIS A 17 -9.02 -5.53 0.18
N TYR A 18 -10.31 -5.68 0.54
CA TYR A 18 -10.90 -6.97 0.91
C TYR A 18 -12.21 -7.30 0.19
N GLY A 19 -12.79 -6.36 -0.55
CA GLY A 19 -14.02 -6.61 -1.30
C GLY A 19 -13.82 -7.61 -2.42
N SER A 20 -14.86 -8.40 -2.71
CA SER A 20 -14.89 -9.25 -3.90
C SER A 20 -14.95 -8.42 -5.18
N ALA A 21 -14.67 -9.05 -6.31
CA ALA A 21 -14.73 -8.39 -7.61
C ALA A 21 -16.13 -7.78 -7.87
N GLU A 22 -17.19 -8.45 -7.47
CA GLU A 22 -18.58 -8.02 -7.64
C GLU A 22 -18.95 -6.90 -6.66
N GLU A 23 -18.44 -6.94 -5.45
CA GLU A 23 -18.64 -5.88 -4.46
C GLU A 23 -17.97 -4.58 -4.87
N ILE A 24 -16.77 -4.65 -5.47
CA ILE A 24 -16.03 -3.48 -5.95
C ILE A 24 -16.61 -3.03 -7.31
N LEU A 25 -16.69 -3.92 -8.30
CA LEU A 25 -17.02 -3.59 -9.69
C LEU A 25 -18.12 -4.50 -10.25
N PRO A 26 -19.40 -4.16 -10.04
CA PRO A 26 -20.54 -4.98 -10.51
C PRO A 26 -20.77 -4.90 -12.03
N TYR A 27 -20.02 -4.05 -12.75
CA TYR A 27 -20.18 -3.82 -14.18
C TYR A 27 -19.21 -4.70 -14.98
N GLU A 28 -19.73 -5.55 -15.88
CA GLU A 28 -18.92 -6.44 -16.72
C GLU A 28 -18.00 -5.68 -17.68
N PHE A 29 -18.43 -4.51 -18.17
CA PHE A 29 -17.68 -3.66 -19.07
C PHE A 29 -16.55 -2.87 -18.37
N GLY A 30 -16.44 -2.95 -17.05
CA GLY A 30 -15.46 -2.19 -16.28
C GLY A 30 -14.04 -2.79 -16.32
N PRO A 31 -13.03 -2.07 -15.79
CA PRO A 31 -11.64 -2.46 -15.85
C PRO A 31 -11.28 -3.55 -14.82
N ARG A 32 -11.74 -4.80 -15.02
CA ARG A 32 -11.54 -5.92 -14.07
C ARG A 32 -10.08 -6.22 -13.76
N LYS A 33 -9.13 -5.91 -14.67
CA LYS A 33 -7.68 -6.05 -14.43
C LYS A 33 -7.15 -5.08 -13.36
N ALA A 34 -7.96 -4.09 -12.95
CA ALA A 34 -7.60 -3.12 -11.91
C ALA A 34 -8.00 -3.59 -10.49
N LEU A 35 -8.66 -4.74 -10.35
CA LEU A 35 -9.07 -5.30 -9.07
C LEU A 35 -7.89 -5.96 -8.34
N GLU A 36 -8.08 -6.23 -7.05
CA GLU A 36 -7.11 -6.89 -6.16
C GLU A 36 -5.73 -6.19 -6.09
N TYR A 37 -5.68 -4.89 -6.34
CA TYR A 37 -4.44 -4.14 -6.43
C TYR A 37 -3.49 -4.33 -5.24
N PRO A 38 -3.90 -4.28 -3.95
CA PRO A 38 -2.97 -4.47 -2.83
C PRO A 38 -2.30 -5.86 -2.84
N ALA A 39 -3.03 -6.90 -3.26
CA ALA A 39 -2.46 -8.24 -3.42
C ALA A 39 -1.51 -8.31 -4.62
N ARG A 40 -1.85 -7.67 -5.72
CA ARG A 40 -1.05 -7.62 -6.95
C ARG A 40 0.23 -6.80 -6.79
N CYS A 41 0.27 -5.80 -5.92
CA CYS A 41 1.51 -5.12 -5.56
C CYS A 41 2.56 -6.11 -5.06
N VAL A 42 2.15 -7.16 -4.37
CA VAL A 42 3.00 -8.25 -3.87
C VAL A 42 3.21 -9.31 -4.96
N SER A 43 2.12 -9.96 -5.40
CA SER A 43 2.20 -11.16 -6.24
C SER A 43 2.82 -10.96 -7.62
N GLU A 44 2.73 -9.75 -8.19
CA GLU A 44 3.29 -9.44 -9.52
C GLU A 44 4.70 -8.83 -9.46
N ASN A 45 5.18 -8.42 -8.29
CA ASN A 45 6.44 -7.67 -8.19
C ASN A 45 7.46 -8.31 -7.23
N LEU A 46 7.02 -9.19 -6.32
CA LEU A 46 7.88 -9.77 -5.31
C LEU A 46 8.47 -11.09 -5.78
N THR A 47 9.79 -11.22 -5.63
CA THR A 47 10.53 -12.48 -5.84
C THR A 47 11.34 -12.89 -4.62
N ALA A 48 11.57 -11.98 -3.69
CA ALA A 48 12.28 -12.22 -2.44
C ALA A 48 11.32 -12.71 -1.34
N SER A 49 11.89 -13.32 -0.32
CA SER A 49 11.21 -13.75 0.91
C SER A 49 12.09 -13.39 2.10
N GLY A 50 11.59 -13.56 3.31
CA GLY A 50 12.36 -13.26 4.51
C GLY A 50 11.58 -12.37 5.47
N ARG A 51 12.22 -11.31 5.98
CA ARG A 51 11.61 -10.27 6.80
C ARG A 51 11.15 -9.12 5.92
N ALA A 52 9.89 -8.69 6.03
CA ALA A 52 9.31 -7.67 5.17
C ALA A 52 8.78 -6.43 5.93
N LEU A 53 8.88 -5.27 5.30
CA LEU A 53 8.26 -4.02 5.73
C LEU A 53 7.26 -3.57 4.67
N ASP A 54 6.01 -3.34 5.07
CA ASP A 54 4.97 -2.71 4.27
C ASP A 54 4.76 -1.29 4.77
N LEU A 55 5.34 -0.33 4.08
CA LEU A 55 5.36 1.08 4.48
C LEU A 55 4.23 1.84 3.78
N GLY A 56 3.27 2.36 4.55
CA GLY A 56 1.98 2.85 4.09
C GLY A 56 0.99 1.70 3.86
N CYS A 57 0.92 0.77 4.81
CA CYS A 57 0.17 -0.49 4.66
C CYS A 57 -1.36 -0.33 4.65
N ALA A 58 -1.88 0.86 4.94
CA ALA A 58 -3.31 1.13 5.10
C ALA A 58 -3.98 0.09 6.02
N VAL A 59 -5.06 -0.57 5.56
CA VAL A 59 -5.77 -1.60 6.32
C VAL A 59 -5.15 -3.01 6.20
N GLY A 60 -3.89 -3.12 5.73
CA GLY A 60 -3.02 -4.27 5.90
C GLY A 60 -3.09 -5.39 4.85
N ARG A 61 -3.85 -5.26 3.75
CA ARG A 61 -3.98 -6.37 2.79
C ARG A 61 -2.65 -6.79 2.16
N SER A 62 -1.81 -5.85 1.73
CA SER A 62 -0.48 -6.11 1.18
C SER A 62 0.43 -6.78 2.21
N ALA A 63 0.41 -6.32 3.47
CA ALA A 63 1.16 -6.96 4.56
C ALA A 63 0.73 -8.42 4.78
N PHE A 64 -0.57 -8.72 4.73
CA PHE A 64 -1.05 -10.10 4.78
C PHE A 64 -0.60 -10.92 3.58
N GLU A 65 -0.59 -10.37 2.37
CA GLU A 65 -0.09 -11.09 1.19
C GLU A 65 1.42 -11.36 1.28
N LEU A 66 2.22 -10.43 1.82
CA LEU A 66 3.64 -10.64 2.12
C LEU A 66 3.86 -11.83 3.06
N ALA A 67 2.96 -12.04 4.03
CA ALA A 67 3.04 -13.14 4.99
C ALA A 67 2.84 -14.55 4.37
N ARG A 68 2.47 -14.65 3.09
CA ARG A 68 2.46 -15.94 2.37
C ARG A 68 3.87 -16.50 2.17
N THR A 69 4.84 -15.63 1.96
CA THR A 69 6.23 -16.01 1.66
C THR A 69 7.24 -15.49 2.68
N CYS A 70 6.91 -14.41 3.39
CA CYS A 70 7.75 -13.82 4.42
C CYS A 70 7.40 -14.40 5.79
N PHE A 71 8.41 -14.67 6.63
CA PHE A 71 8.21 -15.23 7.97
C PHE A 71 7.90 -14.18 9.03
N GLU A 72 8.22 -12.91 8.78
CA GLU A 72 7.90 -11.75 9.62
C GLU A 72 7.57 -10.56 8.73
N VAL A 73 6.46 -9.88 9.02
CA VAL A 73 6.00 -8.70 8.30
C VAL A 73 5.64 -7.61 9.29
N ILE A 74 6.18 -6.41 9.08
CA ILE A 74 5.78 -5.21 9.81
C ILE A 74 5.02 -4.31 8.83
N GLY A 75 3.76 -3.99 9.14
CA GLY A 75 2.98 -2.99 8.42
C GLY A 75 2.97 -1.69 9.21
N ILE A 76 3.30 -0.57 8.56
CA ILE A 76 3.29 0.76 9.16
C ILE A 76 2.39 1.67 8.37
N ASP A 77 1.52 2.40 9.07
CA ASP A 77 0.71 3.46 8.47
C ASP A 77 0.55 4.64 9.44
N PHE A 78 0.38 5.82 8.89
CA PHE A 78 0.19 7.03 9.68
C PHE A 78 -1.21 7.12 10.31
N SER A 79 -2.23 6.50 9.67
CA SER A 79 -3.60 6.46 10.17
C SER A 79 -3.75 5.45 11.31
N ARG A 80 -4.11 5.96 12.49
CA ARG A 80 -4.46 5.12 13.63
C ARG A 80 -5.66 4.21 13.31
N ARG A 81 -6.67 4.74 12.64
CA ARG A 81 -7.88 3.97 12.29
C ARG A 81 -7.59 2.82 11.32
N PHE A 82 -6.72 3.04 10.36
CA PHE A 82 -6.29 1.97 9.46
C PHE A 82 -5.55 0.88 10.20
N ILE A 83 -4.64 1.25 11.08
CA ILE A 83 -3.88 0.29 11.91
C ILE A 83 -4.77 -0.46 12.90
N GLU A 84 -5.77 0.18 13.49
CA GLU A 84 -6.77 -0.48 14.34
C GLU A 84 -7.56 -1.52 13.54
N ALA A 85 -8.01 -1.19 12.32
CA ALA A 85 -8.69 -2.12 11.43
C ALA A 85 -7.78 -3.28 11.00
N ALA A 86 -6.53 -3.01 10.61
CA ALA A 86 -5.55 -4.03 10.27
C ALA A 86 -5.27 -4.99 11.44
N ASN A 87 -5.15 -4.47 12.67
CA ASN A 87 -4.98 -5.29 13.87
C ASN A 87 -6.24 -6.13 14.19
N ALA A 88 -7.45 -5.59 14.02
CA ALA A 88 -8.68 -6.36 14.18
C ALA A 88 -8.73 -7.54 13.20
N LEU A 89 -8.34 -7.34 11.95
CA LEU A 89 -8.30 -8.36 10.90
C LEU A 89 -7.26 -9.48 11.15
N LYS A 90 -6.32 -9.29 12.08
CA LYS A 90 -5.42 -10.38 12.50
C LYS A 90 -6.17 -11.50 13.22
N THR A 91 -7.24 -11.19 13.92
CA THR A 91 -7.92 -12.14 14.81
C THR A 91 -9.35 -12.44 14.41
N ALA A 92 -10.03 -11.53 13.71
CA ALA A 92 -11.44 -11.67 13.36
C ALA A 92 -11.75 -11.03 12.00
N ASP A 93 -12.90 -11.38 11.45
CA ASP A 93 -13.49 -10.67 10.31
C ASP A 93 -14.03 -9.31 10.79
N LEU A 94 -13.97 -8.29 9.94
CA LEU A 94 -14.32 -6.92 10.29
C LEU A 94 -15.55 -6.45 9.49
N PRO A 95 -16.72 -6.22 10.12
CA PRO A 95 -17.88 -5.66 9.44
C PRO A 95 -17.67 -4.17 9.13
N TYR A 96 -18.19 -3.74 7.97
CA TYR A 96 -18.18 -2.32 7.56
C TYR A 96 -19.38 -2.02 6.65
N LEU A 97 -19.61 -0.73 6.38
CA LEU A 97 -20.70 -0.25 5.53
C LEU A 97 -20.13 0.33 4.24
N ARG A 98 -20.42 -0.31 3.10
CA ARG A 98 -20.11 0.24 1.77
C ARG A 98 -21.11 1.33 1.41
N ALA A 99 -20.63 2.49 0.97
CA ALA A 99 -21.49 3.54 0.43
C ALA A 99 -22.05 3.13 -0.94
N ASP A 100 -23.36 3.29 -1.15
CA ASP A 100 -24.02 2.98 -2.41
C ASP A 100 -24.58 4.26 -3.09
N GLU A 101 -25.52 4.95 -2.48
CA GLU A 101 -26.13 6.15 -3.06
C GLU A 101 -26.73 7.04 -1.95
N GLY A 102 -26.32 8.29 -1.89
CA GLY A 102 -26.75 9.19 -0.81
C GLY A 102 -26.43 8.58 0.57
N ASP A 103 -27.45 8.39 1.40
CA ASP A 103 -27.31 7.79 2.74
C ASP A 103 -27.43 6.25 2.72
N ARG A 104 -27.65 5.65 1.56
CA ARG A 104 -27.81 4.19 1.43
C ARG A 104 -26.46 3.51 1.52
N THR A 105 -26.40 2.46 2.32
CA THR A 105 -25.21 1.63 2.51
C THR A 105 -25.55 0.15 2.42
N THR A 106 -24.57 -0.67 2.08
CA THR A 106 -24.64 -2.13 2.14
C THR A 106 -23.68 -2.64 3.20
N PRO A 107 -24.15 -3.45 4.18
CA PRO A 107 -23.25 -4.10 5.13
C PRO A 107 -22.41 -5.17 4.44
N LEU A 108 -21.10 -5.12 4.63
CA LEU A 108 -20.11 -6.05 4.12
C LEU A 108 -19.17 -6.49 5.24
N ILE A 109 -18.36 -7.50 4.95
CA ILE A 109 -17.41 -8.06 5.92
C ILE A 109 -16.04 -8.19 5.23
N ALA A 110 -15.06 -7.45 5.73
CA ALA A 110 -13.67 -7.62 5.32
C ALA A 110 -13.09 -8.91 5.93
N ARG A 111 -12.44 -9.73 5.09
CA ARG A 111 -11.83 -11.01 5.48
C ARG A 111 -10.44 -11.13 4.92
N VAL A 112 -9.49 -11.51 5.77
CA VAL A 112 -8.17 -11.92 5.28
C VAL A 112 -8.32 -13.25 4.54
N PRO A 113 -7.79 -13.37 3.31
CA PRO A 113 -7.88 -14.59 2.53
C PRO A 113 -7.31 -15.81 3.25
N ALA A 114 -7.88 -16.98 2.97
CA ALA A 114 -7.39 -18.23 3.53
C ALA A 114 -5.93 -18.52 3.14
N GLY A 115 -5.25 -19.32 3.96
CA GLY A 115 -3.88 -19.74 3.72
C GLY A 115 -2.82 -18.66 4.04
N ILE A 116 -3.21 -17.58 4.73
CA ILE A 116 -2.28 -16.57 5.25
C ILE A 116 -2.07 -16.81 6.75
N GLU A 117 -0.80 -16.91 7.15
CA GLU A 117 -0.41 -17.02 8.56
C GLU A 117 -0.40 -15.62 9.20
N ARG A 118 -1.53 -15.21 9.79
CA ARG A 118 -1.75 -13.87 10.32
C ARG A 118 -0.83 -13.53 11.51
N THR A 119 -0.29 -14.52 12.20
CA THR A 119 0.63 -14.34 13.34
C THR A 119 1.99 -13.80 12.92
N ARG A 120 2.35 -13.94 11.64
CA ARG A 120 3.58 -13.38 11.08
C ARG A 120 3.53 -11.87 10.87
N VAL A 121 2.34 -11.26 10.97
CA VAL A 121 2.15 -9.82 10.69
C VAL A 121 1.97 -9.05 11.98
N SER A 122 2.66 -7.94 12.09
CA SER A 122 2.44 -6.91 13.11
C SER A 122 2.12 -5.57 12.44
N PHE A 123 1.25 -4.78 13.09
CA PHE A 123 0.89 -3.45 12.59
C PHE A 123 1.15 -2.39 13.66
N GLU A 124 1.77 -1.30 13.26
CA GLU A 124 2.05 -0.17 14.14
C GLU A 124 1.76 1.18 13.45
N VAL A 125 1.29 2.14 14.25
CA VAL A 125 1.15 3.52 13.78
C VAL A 125 2.52 4.15 13.69
N GLY A 126 2.87 4.72 12.54
CA GLY A 126 4.17 5.35 12.35
C GLY A 126 4.22 6.27 11.13
N ASP A 127 5.21 7.16 11.15
CA ASP A 127 5.50 8.06 10.04
C ASP A 127 6.63 7.48 9.18
N ALA A 128 6.37 7.27 7.89
CA ALA A 128 7.35 6.77 6.94
C ALA A 128 8.61 7.65 6.82
N MET A 129 8.49 8.94 7.13
CA MET A 129 9.61 9.89 7.13
C MET A 129 10.38 9.91 8.46
N ASN A 130 9.86 9.24 9.50
CA ASN A 130 10.45 9.24 10.84
C ASN A 130 10.26 7.89 11.53
N LEU A 131 10.72 6.83 10.90
CA LEU A 131 10.65 5.48 11.46
C LEU A 131 11.54 5.36 12.70
N ARG A 132 11.10 4.56 13.68
CA ARG A 132 11.87 4.25 14.89
C ARG A 132 13.25 3.67 14.53
N ALA A 133 14.27 4.02 15.28
CA ALA A 133 15.65 3.64 14.97
C ALA A 133 15.91 2.14 15.06
N ASP A 134 15.17 1.43 15.92
CA ASP A 134 15.30 0.01 16.21
C ASP A 134 14.42 -0.90 15.34
N ILE A 135 13.84 -0.38 14.24
CA ILE A 135 12.98 -1.15 13.34
C ILE A 135 13.72 -2.32 12.67
N GLY A 136 15.04 -2.18 12.55
CA GLY A 136 15.92 -3.18 11.94
C GLY A 136 15.95 -3.11 10.41
N VAL A 137 16.40 -4.20 9.78
CA VAL A 137 16.61 -4.31 8.34
C VAL A 137 15.73 -5.43 7.76
N PHE A 138 15.41 -5.33 6.47
CA PHE A 138 14.43 -6.17 5.81
C PHE A 138 14.99 -6.77 4.51
N ASP A 139 14.53 -7.96 4.19
CA ASP A 139 14.79 -8.61 2.90
C ASP A 139 13.89 -8.01 1.81
N VAL A 140 12.72 -7.48 2.22
CA VAL A 140 11.73 -6.86 1.35
C VAL A 140 11.20 -5.58 1.98
N VAL A 141 11.14 -4.49 1.19
CA VAL A 141 10.39 -3.27 1.54
C VAL A 141 9.39 -2.98 0.42
N LEU A 142 8.11 -2.84 0.78
CA LEU A 142 7.03 -2.44 -0.11
C LEU A 142 6.56 -1.03 0.27
N MET A 143 6.39 -0.17 -0.74
CA MET A 143 5.80 1.16 -0.65
C MET A 143 4.71 1.29 -1.72
N ALA A 144 3.47 0.91 -1.39
CA ALA A 144 2.36 0.92 -2.34
C ALA A 144 1.56 2.23 -2.25
N ASN A 145 1.61 3.04 -3.32
CA ASN A 145 0.92 4.34 -3.44
C ASN A 145 1.20 5.31 -2.27
N LEU A 146 2.43 5.29 -1.77
CA LEU A 146 2.84 6.10 -0.63
C LEU A 146 3.63 7.35 -1.03
N ILE A 147 4.55 7.24 -2.00
CA ILE A 147 5.57 8.26 -2.25
C ILE A 147 4.99 9.64 -2.59
N ASP A 148 3.86 9.68 -3.28
CA ASP A 148 3.14 10.90 -3.66
C ASP A 148 2.14 11.39 -2.58
N ARG A 149 2.26 10.84 -1.36
CA ARG A 149 1.51 11.22 -0.16
C ARG A 149 2.40 11.73 0.97
N LEU A 150 3.71 11.70 0.79
CA LEU A 150 4.68 12.17 1.77
C LEU A 150 4.97 13.66 1.58
N SER A 151 5.07 14.41 2.66
CA SER A 151 5.44 15.83 2.58
C SER A 151 6.91 16.03 2.14
N GLU A 152 7.78 15.07 2.49
CA GLU A 152 9.21 15.08 2.15
C GLU A 152 9.63 13.71 1.57
N PRO A 153 9.23 13.36 0.33
CA PRO A 153 9.50 12.04 -0.26
C PRO A 153 10.99 11.68 -0.29
N LEU A 154 11.88 12.63 -0.57
CA LEU A 154 13.33 12.39 -0.55
C LEU A 154 13.86 11.98 0.83
N ARG A 155 13.27 12.50 1.91
CA ARG A 155 13.65 12.10 3.27
C ARG A 155 13.32 10.62 3.54
N CYS A 156 12.18 10.15 3.08
CA CYS A 156 11.82 8.73 3.15
C CYS A 156 12.75 7.88 2.29
N LEU A 157 13.00 8.28 1.04
CA LEU A 157 13.89 7.55 0.13
C LEU A 157 15.33 7.45 0.65
N ALA A 158 15.85 8.51 1.26
CA ALA A 158 17.20 8.54 1.85
C ALA A 158 17.37 7.54 3.00
N ARG A 159 16.27 7.07 3.61
CA ARG A 159 16.29 6.09 4.69
C ARG A 159 16.32 4.63 4.19
N LEU A 160 15.91 4.39 2.95
CA LEU A 160 15.78 3.03 2.40
C LEU A 160 17.08 2.22 2.39
N PRO A 161 18.27 2.80 2.14
CA PRO A 161 19.53 2.05 2.23
C PRO A 161 19.78 1.42 3.59
N ASP A 162 19.30 2.04 4.67
CA ASP A 162 19.43 1.50 6.03
C ASP A 162 18.34 0.47 6.37
N LEU A 163 17.27 0.40 5.57
CA LEU A 163 16.12 -0.48 5.79
C LEU A 163 16.20 -1.76 4.97
N VAL A 164 16.73 -1.69 3.74
CA VAL A 164 16.83 -2.83 2.83
C VAL A 164 18.21 -3.47 2.96
N LYS A 165 18.28 -4.77 3.22
CA LYS A 165 19.56 -5.51 3.26
C LYS A 165 20.25 -5.48 1.88
N PRO A 166 21.59 -5.57 1.80
CA PRO A 166 22.27 -5.84 0.53
C PRO A 166 21.67 -7.09 -0.15
N GLY A 167 21.36 -6.99 -1.44
CA GLY A 167 20.62 -8.01 -2.19
C GLY A 167 19.11 -8.05 -1.91
N GLY A 168 18.60 -7.30 -0.95
CA GLY A 168 17.17 -7.19 -0.64
C GLY A 168 16.39 -6.41 -1.71
N GLN A 169 15.08 -6.62 -1.73
CA GLN A 169 14.17 -6.09 -2.72
C GLN A 169 13.37 -4.89 -2.19
N LEU A 170 13.34 -3.81 -2.95
CA LEU A 170 12.46 -2.67 -2.74
C LEU A 170 11.45 -2.61 -3.89
N VAL A 171 10.16 -2.52 -3.55
CA VAL A 171 9.07 -2.33 -4.50
C VAL A 171 8.39 -0.99 -4.19
N ILE A 172 8.33 -0.10 -5.17
CA ILE A 172 7.60 1.16 -5.07
C ILE A 172 6.53 1.16 -6.15
N THR A 173 5.27 1.38 -5.77
CA THR A 173 4.20 1.64 -6.73
C THR A 173 3.62 3.03 -6.50
N SER A 174 3.30 3.77 -7.56
CA SER A 174 2.65 5.07 -7.43
C SER A 174 1.96 5.49 -8.72
N PRO A 175 0.77 6.09 -8.65
CA PRO A 175 0.14 6.79 -9.77
C PRO A 175 0.74 8.18 -10.00
N TYR A 176 1.68 8.61 -9.13
CA TYR A 176 2.29 9.94 -9.15
C TYR A 176 1.27 11.09 -9.14
N THR A 177 0.19 10.90 -8.42
CA THR A 177 -0.84 11.93 -8.23
C THR A 177 -0.38 12.92 -7.17
N TRP A 178 0.57 13.76 -7.54
CA TRP A 178 1.08 14.80 -6.66
C TRP A 178 0.02 15.85 -6.37
N LEU A 179 -0.27 16.08 -5.09
CA LEU A 179 -1.22 17.09 -4.60
C LEU A 179 -0.54 17.93 -3.53
N GLU A 180 -0.70 19.25 -3.61
CA GLU A 180 -0.10 20.19 -2.65
C GLU A 180 -0.60 20.00 -1.22
N ASP A 181 -1.81 19.42 -1.06
CA ASP A 181 -2.37 19.04 0.25
C ASP A 181 -1.53 17.99 1.00
N PHE A 182 -0.75 17.19 0.28
CA PHE A 182 0.12 16.15 0.86
C PHE A 182 1.59 16.51 0.71
N THR A 183 2.01 16.88 -0.50
CA THR A 183 3.39 17.11 -0.86
C THR A 183 3.54 18.53 -1.38
N PRO A 184 4.30 19.42 -0.72
CA PRO A 184 4.61 20.73 -1.26
C PRO A 184 5.22 20.62 -2.66
N ARG A 185 4.83 21.50 -3.58
CA ARG A 185 5.24 21.43 -5.00
C ARG A 185 6.75 21.36 -5.20
N ALA A 186 7.52 22.03 -4.34
CA ALA A 186 8.99 22.02 -4.38
C ALA A 186 9.59 20.63 -4.11
N ASN A 187 8.82 19.71 -3.50
CA ASN A 187 9.25 18.38 -3.14
C ASN A 187 8.75 17.29 -4.12
N TRP A 188 8.03 17.68 -5.18
CA TRP A 188 7.55 16.71 -6.18
C TRP A 188 8.74 16.12 -6.95
N LEU A 189 8.76 14.82 -7.06
CA LEU A 189 9.70 14.10 -7.93
C LEU A 189 9.10 14.09 -9.34
N CYS A 190 9.50 15.05 -10.18
CA CYS A 190 8.90 15.20 -11.51
C CYS A 190 9.99 15.48 -12.56
N PRO A 191 10.15 14.63 -13.59
CA PRO A 191 9.43 13.37 -13.86
C PRO A 191 9.70 12.32 -12.78
N ALA A 192 8.64 11.63 -12.33
CA ALA A 192 8.71 10.84 -11.10
C ALA A 192 9.68 9.64 -11.18
N LEU A 193 9.69 8.89 -12.28
CA LEU A 193 10.63 7.77 -12.47
C LEU A 193 12.09 8.25 -12.47
N ASP A 194 12.37 9.38 -13.09
CA ASP A 194 13.73 9.94 -13.13
C ASP A 194 14.14 10.48 -11.75
N GLY A 195 13.19 11.07 -11.01
CA GLY A 195 13.38 11.45 -9.62
C GLY A 195 13.72 10.26 -8.72
N LEU A 196 12.98 9.14 -8.86
CA LEU A 196 13.28 7.89 -8.14
C LEU A 196 14.65 7.32 -8.55
N ARG A 197 14.97 7.28 -9.84
CA ARG A 197 16.27 6.84 -10.34
C ARG A 197 17.42 7.66 -9.73
N THR A 198 17.26 8.97 -9.72
CA THR A 198 18.27 9.88 -9.14
C THR A 198 18.44 9.65 -7.64
N ALA A 199 17.34 9.53 -6.91
CA ALA A 199 17.35 9.38 -5.45
C ALA A 199 17.94 8.03 -5.00
N LEU A 200 17.75 6.96 -5.80
CA LEU A 200 18.14 5.59 -5.46
C LEU A 200 19.44 5.14 -6.15
N ALA A 201 20.02 5.94 -7.05
CA ALA A 201 21.12 5.57 -7.94
C ALA A 201 22.37 5.03 -7.25
N LEU A 202 22.69 5.50 -6.03
CA LEU A 202 23.90 5.11 -5.31
C LEU A 202 23.77 3.72 -4.69
N ASP A 203 22.58 3.35 -4.29
CA ASP A 203 22.33 2.22 -3.40
C ASP A 203 21.52 1.09 -4.02
N PHE A 204 20.80 1.35 -5.11
CA PHE A 204 19.86 0.41 -5.70
C PHE A 204 20.01 0.33 -7.23
N ASP A 205 19.79 -0.87 -7.75
CA ASP A 205 19.65 -1.15 -9.17
C ASP A 205 18.17 -1.32 -9.53
N LEU A 206 17.65 -0.55 -10.50
CA LEU A 206 16.30 -0.73 -11.03
C LEU A 206 16.27 -1.97 -11.93
N VAL A 207 15.48 -2.98 -11.55
CA VAL A 207 15.42 -4.25 -12.29
C VAL A 207 14.16 -4.41 -13.13
N SER A 208 13.05 -3.77 -12.76
CA SER A 208 11.86 -3.77 -13.60
C SER A 208 10.96 -2.57 -13.37
N THR A 209 10.18 -2.25 -14.40
CA THR A 209 9.06 -1.30 -14.36
C THR A 209 7.85 -1.90 -15.06
N ARG A 210 6.66 -1.65 -14.55
CA ARG A 210 5.40 -2.04 -15.20
C ARG A 210 4.25 -1.13 -14.80
N ASP A 211 3.23 -1.07 -15.64
CA ASP A 211 1.97 -0.44 -15.29
C ASP A 211 1.10 -1.40 -14.49
N LEU A 212 0.54 -0.90 -13.38
CA LEU A 212 -0.30 -1.66 -12.47
C LEU A 212 -1.59 -0.89 -12.24
N PRO A 213 -2.67 -1.17 -12.98
CA PRO A 213 -3.93 -0.45 -12.83
C PRO A 213 -4.60 -0.80 -11.50
N PHE A 214 -5.33 0.15 -10.93
CA PHE A 214 -6.16 -0.05 -9.76
C PHE A 214 -7.49 0.70 -9.84
N LEU A 215 -8.46 0.27 -9.04
CA LEU A 215 -9.80 0.80 -9.01
C LEU A 215 -10.27 0.97 -7.58
N ILE A 216 -10.58 2.18 -7.17
CA ILE A 216 -11.24 2.49 -5.91
C ILE A 216 -12.69 2.83 -6.19
N ARG A 217 -13.64 2.16 -5.53
CA ARG A 217 -15.07 2.48 -5.60
C ARG A 217 -15.41 3.46 -4.49
N GLU A 218 -15.88 4.65 -4.85
CA GLU A 218 -16.39 5.64 -3.89
C GLU A 218 -17.86 5.40 -3.54
N HIS A 219 -18.67 5.04 -4.54
CA HIS A 219 -20.08 4.65 -4.37
C HIS A 219 -20.56 3.82 -5.57
N ALA A 220 -21.85 3.46 -5.65
CA ALA A 220 -22.37 2.53 -6.66
C ALA A 220 -22.09 2.92 -8.12
N ARG A 221 -21.93 4.21 -8.42
CA ARG A 221 -21.76 4.73 -9.79
C ARG A 221 -20.52 5.61 -9.97
N LYS A 222 -19.63 5.67 -8.96
CA LYS A 222 -18.40 6.47 -9.05
C LYS A 222 -17.19 5.65 -8.66
N PHE A 223 -16.20 5.65 -9.55
CA PHE A 223 -14.98 4.88 -9.43
C PHE A 223 -13.79 5.75 -9.80
N GLN A 224 -12.72 5.62 -9.05
CA GLN A 224 -11.40 6.15 -9.40
C GLN A 224 -10.61 5.03 -10.05
N TRP A 225 -10.49 5.05 -11.38
CA TRP A 225 -9.57 4.18 -12.09
C TRP A 225 -8.27 4.91 -12.33
N SER A 226 -7.16 4.31 -11.92
CA SER A 226 -5.82 4.89 -12.04
C SER A 226 -4.84 3.82 -12.48
N VAL A 227 -3.69 4.26 -12.98
CA VAL A 227 -2.58 3.36 -13.34
C VAL A 227 -1.37 3.78 -12.53
N ALA A 228 -0.96 2.92 -11.59
CA ALA A 228 0.30 3.10 -10.89
C ALA A 228 1.44 2.53 -11.73
N GLN A 229 2.60 3.15 -11.68
CA GLN A 229 3.83 2.54 -12.12
C GLN A 229 4.42 1.75 -10.95
N ALA A 230 4.64 0.46 -11.13
CA ALA A 230 5.39 -0.37 -10.20
C ALA A 230 6.86 -0.40 -10.64
N THR A 231 7.76 -0.15 -9.71
CA THR A 231 9.21 -0.22 -9.90
C THR A 231 9.81 -1.18 -8.90
N VAL A 232 10.69 -2.07 -9.36
CA VAL A 232 11.38 -3.07 -8.52
C VAL A 232 12.86 -2.77 -8.55
N TRP A 233 13.44 -2.69 -7.36
CA TRP A 233 14.84 -2.34 -7.14
C TRP A 233 15.52 -3.40 -6.27
N ILE A 234 16.80 -3.63 -6.53
CA ILE A 234 17.66 -4.50 -5.71
C ILE A 234 18.73 -3.64 -5.04
N ARG A 235 18.88 -3.79 -3.73
CA ARG A 235 19.94 -3.14 -2.95
C ARG A 235 21.30 -3.71 -3.33
N ARG A 236 22.26 -2.84 -3.66
CA ARG A 236 23.66 -3.24 -3.91
C ARG A 236 24.37 -3.75 -2.67
#